data_5c519b6f084413313041c2a68cf6fbc5
#
_entry.id   5c519b6f084413313041c2a68cf6fbc5
#
_cell.length_a   1.000
_cell.length_b   1.000
_cell.length_c   1.000
_cell.angle_alpha   90.00
_cell.angle_beta   90.00
_cell.angle_gamma   90.00
#
_symmetry.space_group_name_H-M   'P 1'
#
loop_
_entity.id
_entity.type
_entity.pdbx_description
1 polymer ?
#
loop_
_entity_poly.entity_id
_entity_poly.type
_entity_poly.pdbx_seq_one_letter_code
_entity_poly.pdbx_strand_id
1 'polypeptide(L)'
;VFHDGKPFTESNVQSLFDIGLSDKVKDLNQIGEFGVGFKSVFSICERVQFFSNPNNYRVKDIVSAGSFGFEIQDFYNPVDIPIVDLGGIYTTKFVFPFAVDKPFLGFKKIEELRSKIKEKLENLSETTLLFMKNIEVIEYEINLCDETKAGSYMLDKKTISDHCCCIKTLSEGCEAKDTQKDMREISYIVFSRKLDE
;
A
#
# COMPACT_ATOMS: atom_id res chain seq x y z
N VAL A 1 7.44 -1.27 -1.64
CA VAL A 1 6.08 -1.71 -1.34
C VAL A 1 5.67 -2.71 -2.40
N PHE A 2 5.12 -3.83 -1.97
CA PHE A 2 4.57 -4.85 -2.85
C PHE A 2 3.09 -5.05 -2.55
N HIS A 3 2.30 -5.49 -3.53
CA HIS A 3 0.96 -6.01 -3.30
C HIS A 3 0.63 -7.15 -4.26
N ASP A 4 -0.30 -8.00 -3.84
CA ASP A 4 -0.80 -9.19 -4.55
C ASP A 4 -2.17 -8.99 -5.19
N GLY A 5 -2.69 -7.77 -5.14
CA GLY A 5 -3.99 -7.39 -5.70
C GLY A 5 -4.04 -7.49 -7.23
N LYS A 6 -5.10 -7.00 -7.83
CA LYS A 6 -5.25 -6.98 -9.29
C LYS A 6 -4.06 -6.27 -9.95
N PRO A 7 -3.44 -6.87 -10.97
CA PRO A 7 -2.39 -6.21 -11.74
C PRO A 7 -2.96 -5.01 -12.50
N PHE A 8 -2.10 -4.06 -12.81
CA PHE A 8 -2.50 -2.84 -13.50
C PHE A 8 -2.85 -3.11 -14.95
N THR A 9 -3.90 -2.46 -15.44
CA THR A 9 -4.23 -2.30 -16.84
C THR A 9 -3.55 -1.05 -17.40
N GLU A 10 -3.53 -0.89 -18.71
CA GLU A 10 -3.00 0.30 -19.37
C GLU A 10 -3.72 1.58 -18.89
N SER A 11 -5.04 1.53 -18.73
CA SER A 11 -5.85 2.63 -18.19
C SER A 11 -5.47 2.97 -16.75
N ASN A 12 -5.23 1.96 -15.89
CA ASN A 12 -4.77 2.23 -14.53
C ASN A 12 -3.38 2.86 -14.50
N VAL A 13 -2.50 2.44 -15.40
CA VAL A 13 -1.16 3.04 -15.55
C VAL A 13 -1.28 4.50 -15.98
N GLN A 14 -2.11 4.79 -16.99
CA GLN A 14 -2.37 6.15 -17.42
C GLN A 14 -2.85 7.04 -16.28
N SER A 15 -3.73 6.53 -15.42
CA SER A 15 -4.24 7.25 -14.25
C SER A 15 -3.17 7.57 -13.19
N LEU A 16 -2.01 6.90 -13.20
CA LEU A 16 -0.88 7.29 -12.34
C LEU A 16 -0.21 8.59 -12.82
N PHE A 17 -0.30 8.90 -14.12
CA PHE A 17 0.30 10.10 -14.71
C PHE A 17 -0.66 11.27 -14.71
N ASP A 18 -1.94 11.03 -14.92
CA ASP A 18 -2.95 12.07 -15.05
C ASP A 18 -3.35 12.65 -13.68
N ILE A 19 -3.44 13.97 -13.62
CA ILE A 19 -4.01 14.67 -12.46
C ILE A 19 -5.50 14.84 -12.69
N GLY A 20 -6.30 14.38 -11.73
CA GLY A 20 -7.76 14.57 -11.78
C GLY A 20 -8.52 13.56 -12.64
N LEU A 21 -7.84 12.68 -13.36
CA LEU A 21 -8.44 11.56 -14.06
C LEU A 21 -8.22 10.29 -13.25
N SER A 22 -9.19 9.94 -12.44
CA SER A 22 -9.20 8.67 -11.70
C SER A 22 -10.27 7.77 -12.29
N ASP A 23 -9.89 6.60 -12.75
CA ASP A 23 -10.83 5.55 -13.18
C ASP A 23 -11.77 5.10 -12.04
N LYS A 24 -11.45 5.53 -10.81
CA LYS A 24 -12.15 5.16 -9.58
C LYS A 24 -13.43 5.96 -9.31
N VAL A 25 -13.68 7.03 -10.06
CA VAL A 25 -14.84 7.92 -9.85
C VAL A 25 -16.20 7.18 -9.92
N LYS A 26 -16.24 6.03 -10.60
CA LYS A 26 -17.45 5.24 -10.77
C LYS A 26 -17.53 4.01 -9.86
N ASP A 27 -16.47 3.71 -9.09
CA ASP A 27 -16.44 2.53 -8.23
C ASP A 27 -16.39 2.95 -6.75
N LEU A 28 -17.56 2.94 -6.12
CA LEU A 28 -17.72 3.25 -4.69
C LEU A 28 -16.93 2.32 -3.75
N ASN A 29 -16.34 1.25 -4.27
CA ASN A 29 -15.54 0.31 -3.51
C ASN A 29 -14.05 0.67 -3.49
N GLN A 30 -13.62 1.69 -4.23
CA GLN A 30 -12.24 2.12 -4.28
C GLN A 30 -12.01 3.45 -3.54
N ILE A 31 -10.86 3.57 -2.89
CA ILE A 31 -10.43 4.79 -2.21
C ILE A 31 -9.59 5.63 -3.19
N GLY A 32 -9.88 6.92 -3.30
CA GLY A 32 -9.10 7.87 -4.11
C GLY A 32 -9.85 8.36 -5.35
N GLU A 33 -10.63 9.40 -5.15
CA GLU A 33 -11.48 10.01 -6.19
C GLU A 33 -10.71 10.97 -7.10
N PHE A 34 -9.70 11.67 -6.57
CA PHE A 34 -9.07 12.80 -7.25
C PHE A 34 -7.71 12.50 -7.91
N GLY A 35 -7.21 11.26 -7.87
CA GLY A 35 -5.93 10.89 -8.46
C GLY A 35 -4.69 11.52 -7.80
N VAL A 36 -4.86 12.25 -6.69
CA VAL A 36 -3.76 12.96 -6.01
C VAL A 36 -3.06 12.12 -4.93
N GLY A 37 -3.68 11.04 -4.46
CA GLY A 37 -3.14 10.22 -3.37
C GLY A 37 -1.77 9.67 -3.70
N PHE A 38 -1.59 9.10 -4.89
CA PHE A 38 -0.30 8.57 -5.34
C PHE A 38 0.77 9.68 -5.43
N LYS A 39 0.41 10.87 -5.88
CA LYS A 39 1.35 11.99 -6.04
C LYS A 39 1.96 12.47 -4.73
N SER A 40 1.32 12.17 -3.59
CA SER A 40 1.86 12.54 -2.26
C SER A 40 3.20 11.87 -1.95
N VAL A 41 3.53 10.74 -2.58
CA VAL A 41 4.83 10.05 -2.39
C VAL A 41 6.00 10.92 -2.83
N PHE A 42 5.80 11.85 -3.75
CA PHE A 42 6.83 12.79 -4.19
C PHE A 42 7.19 13.84 -3.13
N SER A 43 6.46 13.88 -2.03
CA SER A 43 6.91 14.64 -0.86
C SER A 43 8.14 14.03 -0.19
N ILE A 44 8.37 12.72 -0.32
CA ILE A 44 9.46 11.99 0.33
C ILE A 44 10.45 11.34 -0.66
N CYS A 45 10.18 11.39 -1.95
CA CYS A 45 11.06 10.86 -2.99
C CYS A 45 11.08 11.78 -4.21
N GLU A 46 12.12 11.69 -5.03
CA GLU A 46 12.24 12.46 -6.29
C GLU A 46 11.74 11.68 -7.48
N ARG A 47 11.81 10.38 -7.40
CA ARG A 47 11.43 9.44 -8.44
C ARG A 47 10.73 8.25 -7.82
N VAL A 48 9.87 7.62 -8.58
CA VAL A 48 9.16 6.40 -8.19
C VAL A 48 9.38 5.37 -9.27
N GLN A 49 9.86 4.19 -8.90
CA GLN A 49 9.86 3.06 -9.83
C GLN A 49 8.59 2.25 -9.60
N PHE A 50 7.96 1.87 -10.68
CA PHE A 50 6.76 1.07 -10.72
C PHE A 50 6.96 -0.14 -11.61
N PHE A 51 6.52 -1.27 -11.10
CA PHE A 51 6.50 -2.54 -11.83
C PHE A 51 5.15 -3.20 -11.62
N SER A 52 4.55 -3.70 -12.68
CA SER A 52 3.36 -4.55 -12.64
C SER A 52 3.56 -5.75 -13.54
N ASN A 53 3.22 -6.93 -13.04
CA ASN A 53 3.34 -8.17 -13.79
C ASN A 53 2.16 -9.09 -13.46
N PRO A 54 1.28 -9.40 -14.42
CA PRO A 54 0.12 -10.24 -14.21
C PRO A 54 0.45 -11.72 -14.03
N ASN A 55 1.69 -12.17 -14.30
CA ASN A 55 2.04 -13.60 -14.30
C ASN A 55 1.80 -14.28 -12.95
N ASN A 56 1.87 -13.53 -11.85
CA ASN A 56 1.66 -14.05 -10.50
C ASN A 56 0.19 -13.95 -10.05
N TYR A 57 -0.70 -13.39 -10.87
CA TYR A 57 -2.09 -13.25 -10.50
C TYR A 57 -2.86 -14.56 -10.71
N ARG A 58 -3.56 -15.00 -9.66
CA ARG A 58 -4.22 -16.31 -9.66
C ARG A 58 -5.47 -16.38 -10.53
N VAL A 59 -6.12 -15.24 -10.80
CA VAL A 59 -7.35 -15.18 -11.59
C VAL A 59 -6.98 -14.79 -13.02
N LYS A 60 -7.10 -15.72 -13.96
CA LYS A 60 -6.68 -15.55 -15.36
C LYS A 60 -7.62 -14.69 -16.23
N ASP A 61 -8.70 -14.17 -15.67
CA ASP A 61 -9.75 -13.49 -16.45
C ASP A 61 -9.53 -11.99 -16.66
N ILE A 62 -8.35 -11.46 -16.32
CA ILE A 62 -8.03 -10.05 -16.60
C ILE A 62 -7.41 -9.95 -18.00
N VAL A 63 -8.27 -9.82 -18.98
CA VAL A 63 -7.94 -9.76 -20.42
C VAL A 63 -7.08 -8.54 -20.79
N SER A 64 -7.01 -7.51 -19.93
CA SER A 64 -6.34 -6.24 -20.24
C SER A 64 -5.15 -5.89 -19.35
N ALA A 65 -4.73 -6.80 -18.46
CA ALA A 65 -3.56 -6.56 -17.62
C ALA A 65 -2.29 -6.74 -18.43
N GLY A 66 -1.39 -5.76 -18.36
CA GLY A 66 -0.08 -5.76 -19.02
C GLY A 66 1.07 -5.92 -18.03
N SER A 67 2.26 -6.19 -18.59
CA SER A 67 3.50 -6.09 -17.86
C SER A 67 4.10 -4.71 -18.07
N PHE A 68 4.36 -3.99 -16.99
CA PHE A 68 4.85 -2.62 -17.02
C PHE A 68 6.09 -2.46 -16.15
N GLY A 69 7.02 -1.65 -16.61
CA GLY A 69 8.16 -1.20 -15.83
C GLY A 69 8.51 0.22 -16.25
N PHE A 70 8.39 1.18 -15.35
CA PHE A 70 8.79 2.55 -15.60
C PHE A 70 9.23 3.28 -14.32
N GLU A 71 10.01 4.33 -14.52
CA GLU A 71 10.38 5.29 -13.49
C GLU A 71 9.65 6.60 -13.76
N ILE A 72 8.92 7.12 -12.79
CA ILE A 72 8.27 8.43 -12.86
C ILE A 72 9.21 9.44 -12.26
N GLN A 73 9.62 10.41 -13.08
CA GLN A 73 10.45 11.54 -12.70
C GLN A 73 9.61 12.82 -12.69
N ASP A 74 9.92 13.74 -11.80
CA ASP A 74 9.30 15.08 -11.76
C ASP A 74 7.76 15.06 -11.87
N PHE A 75 7.10 14.14 -11.16
CA PHE A 75 5.65 13.97 -11.10
C PHE A 75 4.98 13.43 -12.36
N TYR A 76 5.55 13.63 -13.58
CA TYR A 76 4.83 13.41 -14.84
C TYR A 76 5.60 12.66 -15.90
N ASN A 77 6.92 12.60 -15.80
CA ASN A 77 7.76 12.06 -16.88
C ASN A 77 8.03 10.56 -16.65
N PRO A 78 7.26 9.65 -17.26
CA PRO A 78 7.59 8.24 -17.22
C PRO A 78 8.75 7.94 -18.17
N VAL A 79 9.68 7.13 -17.68
CA VAL A 79 10.78 6.56 -18.46
C VAL A 79 10.68 5.07 -18.35
N ASP A 80 10.63 4.37 -19.47
CA ASP A 80 10.59 2.91 -19.49
C ASP A 80 11.84 2.32 -18.85
N ILE A 81 11.64 1.34 -17.97
CA ILE A 81 12.71 0.57 -17.37
C ILE A 81 12.44 -0.93 -17.55
N PRO A 82 13.47 -1.78 -17.52
CA PRO A 82 13.29 -3.21 -17.70
C PRO A 82 12.30 -3.78 -16.67
N ILE A 83 11.38 -4.62 -17.17
CA ILE A 83 10.43 -5.34 -16.33
C ILE A 83 11.21 -6.36 -15.50
N VAL A 84 10.88 -6.44 -14.20
CA VAL A 84 11.51 -7.35 -13.26
C VAL A 84 10.53 -8.45 -12.85
N ASP A 85 11.07 -9.62 -12.51
CA ASP A 85 10.30 -10.63 -11.79
C ASP A 85 10.03 -10.13 -10.37
N LEU A 86 8.77 -10.12 -9.97
CA LEU A 86 8.37 -9.64 -8.65
C LEU A 86 8.47 -10.73 -7.57
N GLY A 87 8.63 -11.98 -8.00
CA GLY A 87 8.68 -13.13 -7.11
C GLY A 87 7.34 -13.45 -6.41
N GLY A 88 7.20 -14.69 -5.95
CA GLY A 88 6.09 -15.10 -5.10
C GLY A 88 4.70 -14.83 -5.68
N ILE A 89 3.86 -14.20 -4.89
CA ILE A 89 2.45 -13.90 -5.22
C ILE A 89 2.24 -12.45 -5.70
N TYR A 90 3.28 -11.62 -5.67
CA TYR A 90 3.14 -10.19 -5.91
C TYR A 90 2.92 -9.87 -7.38
N THR A 91 1.94 -9.02 -7.64
CA THR A 91 1.59 -8.51 -8.97
C THR A 91 2.13 -7.13 -9.24
N THR A 92 2.44 -6.38 -8.18
CA THR A 92 2.89 -4.98 -8.29
C THR A 92 3.96 -4.66 -7.26
N LYS A 93 4.93 -3.85 -7.66
CA LYS A 93 6.00 -3.32 -6.81
C LYS A 93 6.18 -1.83 -7.07
N PHE A 94 6.24 -1.06 -5.99
CA PHE A 94 6.70 0.32 -6.00
C PHE A 94 8.01 0.44 -5.23
N VAL A 95 8.94 1.23 -5.77
CA VAL A 95 10.17 1.61 -5.09
C VAL A 95 10.17 3.12 -4.93
N PHE A 96 10.39 3.58 -3.72
CA PHE A 96 10.44 4.99 -3.34
C PHE A 96 11.85 5.33 -2.80
N PRO A 97 12.80 5.73 -3.65
CA PRO A 97 14.09 6.20 -3.18
C PRO A 97 13.91 7.49 -2.38
N PHE A 98 14.11 7.41 -1.07
CA PHE A 98 13.89 8.57 -0.20
C PHE A 98 14.84 9.72 -0.53
N ALA A 99 14.30 10.91 -0.54
CA ALA A 99 15.03 12.16 -0.70
C ALA A 99 14.68 13.12 0.44
N VAL A 100 15.64 13.94 0.81
CA VAL A 100 15.52 15.00 1.83
C VAL A 100 15.73 16.37 1.18
N ASP A 101 15.63 17.43 1.97
CA ASP A 101 15.76 18.82 1.51
C ASP A 101 14.71 19.25 0.49
N LYS A 102 13.53 18.63 0.54
CA LYS A 102 12.38 19.05 -0.27
C LYS A 102 11.74 20.30 0.36
N PRO A 103 11.27 21.26 -0.47
CA PRO A 103 10.70 22.53 0.02
C PRO A 103 9.53 22.38 1.00
N PHE A 104 8.80 21.25 0.93
CA PHE A 104 7.62 20.96 1.74
C PHE A 104 7.87 19.94 2.86
N LEU A 105 9.09 19.39 2.97
CA LEU A 105 9.46 18.45 4.01
C LEU A 105 10.16 19.18 5.16
N GLY A 106 9.70 18.92 6.39
CA GLY A 106 10.40 19.33 7.59
C GLY A 106 11.70 18.57 7.86
N PHE A 107 12.04 17.57 7.03
CA PHE A 107 13.18 16.69 7.22
C PHE A 107 14.40 17.21 6.44
N LYS A 108 15.49 17.48 7.15
CA LYS A 108 16.77 17.89 6.56
C LYS A 108 17.75 16.73 6.43
N LYS A 109 17.51 15.63 7.15
CA LYS A 109 18.39 14.46 7.18
C LYS A 109 17.60 13.21 6.86
N ILE A 110 18.23 12.30 6.12
CA ILE A 110 17.63 11.02 5.74
C ILE A 110 17.30 10.16 6.96
N GLU A 111 18.08 10.26 8.02
CA GLU A 111 17.87 9.53 9.27
C GLU A 111 16.59 9.97 9.97
N GLU A 112 16.26 11.26 9.94
CA GLU A 112 15.02 11.78 10.52
C GLU A 112 13.81 11.23 9.75
N LEU A 113 13.87 11.22 8.42
CA LEU A 113 12.82 10.66 7.57
C LEU A 113 12.64 9.15 7.83
N ARG A 114 13.75 8.39 7.88
CA ARG A 114 13.73 6.95 8.17
C ARG A 114 13.13 6.66 9.54
N SER A 115 13.54 7.39 10.56
CA SER A 115 13.02 7.26 11.93
C SER A 115 11.50 7.53 11.97
N LYS A 116 11.04 8.53 11.23
CA LYS A 116 9.62 8.86 11.16
C LYS A 116 8.79 7.80 10.44
N ILE A 117 9.32 7.24 9.35
CA ILE A 117 8.67 6.13 8.63
C ILE A 117 8.60 4.89 9.52
N LYS A 118 9.72 4.56 10.20
CA LYS A 118 9.76 3.46 11.18
C LYS A 118 8.69 3.65 12.25
N GLU A 119 8.67 4.79 12.93
CA GLU A 119 7.67 5.12 13.96
C GLU A 119 6.24 4.94 13.43
N LYS A 120 5.95 5.38 12.21
CA LYS A 120 4.63 5.25 11.61
C LYS A 120 4.25 3.81 11.26
N LEU A 121 5.19 3.00 10.81
CA LEU A 121 4.94 1.58 10.52
C LEU A 121 4.73 0.78 11.79
N GLU A 122 5.54 1.00 12.83
CA GLU A 122 5.44 0.32 14.12
C GLU A 122 4.19 0.73 14.92
N ASN A 123 3.66 1.92 14.68
CA ASN A 123 2.49 2.47 15.35
C ASN A 123 1.32 2.73 14.40
N LEU A 124 1.18 1.89 13.37
CA LEU A 124 0.00 1.95 12.52
C LEU A 124 -1.23 1.62 13.39
N SER A 125 -2.26 2.46 13.31
CA SER A 125 -3.46 2.24 14.11
C SER A 125 -4.11 0.91 13.72
N GLU A 126 -4.50 0.11 14.72
CA GLU A 126 -5.24 -1.14 14.50
C GLU A 126 -6.54 -0.90 13.72
N THR A 127 -7.08 0.32 13.77
CA THR A 127 -8.27 0.70 13.00
C THR A 127 -7.98 0.98 11.53
N THR A 128 -6.72 1.10 11.11
CA THR A 128 -6.36 1.44 9.73
C THR A 128 -6.98 0.46 8.73
N LEU A 129 -6.89 -0.83 8.99
CA LEU A 129 -7.43 -1.87 8.12
C LEU A 129 -8.97 -1.85 8.04
N LEU A 130 -9.66 -1.34 9.08
CA LEU A 130 -11.13 -1.26 9.07
C LEU A 130 -11.66 -0.39 7.91
N PHE A 131 -10.89 0.61 7.52
CA PHE A 131 -11.26 1.56 6.46
C PHE A 131 -10.69 1.19 5.08
N MET A 132 -9.87 0.11 5.01
CA MET A 132 -9.28 -0.37 3.76
C MET A 132 -10.08 -1.57 3.24
N LYS A 133 -10.99 -1.34 2.29
CA LYS A 133 -11.95 -2.36 1.82
C LYS A 133 -11.31 -3.61 1.20
N ASN A 134 -10.12 -3.47 0.63
CA ASN A 134 -9.46 -4.52 -0.18
C ASN A 134 -8.10 -4.92 0.36
N ILE A 135 -7.73 -4.48 1.57
CA ILE A 135 -6.47 -4.85 2.21
C ILE A 135 -6.81 -5.54 3.53
N GLU A 136 -6.41 -6.79 3.65
CA GLU A 136 -6.64 -7.61 4.83
C GLU A 136 -5.37 -7.78 5.67
N VAL A 137 -4.21 -7.68 5.01
CA VAL A 137 -2.91 -7.85 5.67
C VAL A 137 -1.95 -6.76 5.21
N ILE A 138 -1.23 -6.18 6.17
CA ILE A 138 -0.08 -5.32 5.93
C ILE A 138 1.10 -5.95 6.65
N GLU A 139 2.11 -6.36 5.92
CA GLU A 139 3.38 -6.81 6.47
C GLU A 139 4.45 -5.77 6.20
N TYR A 140 5.34 -5.56 7.14
CA TYR A 140 6.48 -4.67 6.96
C TYR A 140 7.76 -5.28 7.49
N GLU A 141 8.87 -4.91 6.86
CA GLU A 141 10.22 -5.21 7.29
C GLU A 141 11.06 -3.93 7.20
N ILE A 142 11.75 -3.64 8.28
CA ILE A 142 12.61 -2.45 8.40
C ILE A 142 14.03 -2.94 8.64
N ASN A 143 14.88 -2.75 7.64
CA ASN A 143 16.30 -3.08 7.70
C ASN A 143 17.12 -1.80 7.90
N LEU A 144 17.67 -1.65 9.08
CA LEU A 144 18.66 -0.62 9.42
C LEU A 144 20.02 -1.30 9.61
N CYS A 145 21.11 -0.54 9.56
CA CYS A 145 22.47 -1.10 9.55
C CYS A 145 22.74 -2.17 10.63
N ASP A 146 22.15 -2.01 11.81
CA ASP A 146 22.39 -2.88 12.97
C ASP A 146 21.10 -3.56 13.48
N GLU A 147 19.96 -3.34 12.86
CA GLU A 147 18.68 -3.79 13.36
C GLU A 147 17.73 -4.17 12.21
N THR A 148 17.14 -5.33 12.29
CA THR A 148 16.00 -5.73 11.44
C THR A 148 14.77 -5.87 12.31
N LYS A 149 13.71 -5.15 11.99
CA LYS A 149 12.39 -5.29 12.61
C LYS A 149 11.37 -5.67 11.56
N ALA A 150 10.48 -6.56 11.92
CA ALA A 150 9.35 -6.95 11.09
C ALA A 150 8.08 -6.91 11.93
N GLY A 151 6.95 -6.74 11.26
CA GLY A 151 5.66 -6.82 11.91
C GLY A 151 4.55 -6.98 10.90
N SER A 152 3.37 -7.27 11.40
CA SER A 152 2.17 -7.43 10.58
C SER A 152 0.94 -6.86 11.28
N TYR A 153 0.03 -6.39 10.45
CA TYR A 153 -1.32 -5.99 10.83
C TYR A 153 -2.28 -6.82 10.00
N MET A 154 -3.21 -7.51 10.64
CA MET A 154 -4.15 -8.42 9.99
C MET A 154 -5.59 -8.09 10.37
N LEU A 155 -6.50 -8.29 9.43
CA LEU A 155 -7.93 -8.14 9.61
C LEU A 155 -8.60 -9.51 9.46
N ASP A 156 -9.27 -9.98 10.52
CA ASP A 156 -10.15 -11.14 10.45
C ASP A 156 -11.61 -10.66 10.52
N LYS A 157 -12.38 -10.97 9.48
CA LYS A 157 -13.76 -10.53 9.32
C LYS A 157 -14.71 -11.71 9.36
N LYS A 158 -15.61 -11.71 10.35
CA LYS A 158 -16.69 -12.68 10.46
C LYS A 158 -18.04 -12.01 10.28
N THR A 159 -18.75 -12.39 9.22
CA THR A 159 -20.12 -11.92 8.98
C THR A 159 -21.06 -12.56 10.01
N ILE A 160 -21.86 -11.75 10.70
CA ILE A 160 -22.86 -12.17 11.67
C ILE A 160 -24.23 -12.18 11.00
N SER A 161 -24.53 -11.17 10.20
CA SER A 161 -25.75 -11.03 9.41
C SER A 161 -25.50 -10.12 8.21
N ASP A 162 -26.49 -9.93 7.33
CA ASP A 162 -26.39 -9.07 6.13
C ASP A 162 -25.93 -7.64 6.43
N HIS A 163 -26.16 -7.15 7.64
CA HIS A 163 -25.86 -5.79 8.06
C HIS A 163 -24.89 -5.69 9.24
N CYS A 164 -24.39 -6.81 9.72
CA CYS A 164 -23.53 -6.85 10.91
C CYS A 164 -22.37 -7.81 10.69
N CYS A 165 -21.17 -7.34 11.00
CA CYS A 165 -19.98 -8.19 11.04
C CYS A 165 -19.14 -7.89 12.28
N CYS A 166 -18.47 -8.92 12.77
CA CYS A 166 -17.39 -8.77 13.73
C CYS A 166 -16.08 -8.69 12.96
N ILE A 167 -15.26 -7.71 13.30
CA ILE A 167 -13.93 -7.53 12.73
C ILE A 167 -12.94 -7.59 13.88
N LYS A 168 -11.93 -8.42 13.72
CA LYS A 168 -10.80 -8.47 14.61
C LYS A 168 -9.59 -7.91 13.91
N THR A 169 -8.89 -7.01 14.55
CA THR A 169 -7.59 -6.53 14.10
C THR A 169 -6.52 -7.18 14.98
N LEU A 170 -5.54 -7.76 14.35
CA LEU A 170 -4.39 -8.38 14.99
C LEU A 170 -3.16 -7.57 14.58
N SER A 171 -2.33 -7.20 15.54
CA SER A 171 -1.01 -6.63 15.26
C SER A 171 0.06 -7.46 15.92
N GLU A 172 1.08 -7.84 15.16
CA GLU A 172 2.25 -8.55 15.64
C GLU A 172 3.49 -7.70 15.41
N GLY A 173 4.24 -7.41 16.48
CA GLY A 173 5.57 -6.81 16.39
C GLY A 173 6.62 -7.87 16.75
N CYS A 174 7.69 -7.94 16.00
CA CYS A 174 8.81 -8.82 16.30
C CYS A 174 10.10 -7.97 16.44
N GLU A 175 10.68 -7.96 17.63
CA GLU A 175 12.07 -7.51 17.82
C GLU A 175 13.00 -8.69 17.57
N ALA A 176 14.02 -8.50 16.73
CA ALA A 176 14.94 -9.56 16.28
C ALA A 176 15.70 -10.31 17.39
N LYS A 177 15.61 -9.86 18.64
CA LYS A 177 16.29 -10.43 19.80
C LYS A 177 15.38 -11.05 20.85
N ASP A 178 14.09 -10.85 20.77
CA ASP A 178 13.15 -11.40 21.76
C ASP A 178 12.12 -12.30 21.05
N THR A 179 12.06 -13.55 21.46
CA THR A 179 11.11 -14.55 20.95
C THR A 179 9.67 -14.29 21.44
N GLN A 180 9.42 -13.20 22.14
CA GLN A 180 8.12 -12.86 22.66
C GLN A 180 7.41 -11.96 21.63
N LYS A 181 6.53 -12.56 20.83
CA LYS A 181 5.59 -11.84 19.96
C LYS A 181 4.63 -11.04 20.83
N ASP A 182 4.69 -9.72 20.72
CA ASP A 182 3.67 -8.86 21.33
C ASP A 182 2.45 -8.84 20.38
N MET A 183 1.47 -9.69 20.69
CA MET A 183 0.25 -9.80 19.89
C MET A 183 -0.87 -9.00 20.56
N ARG A 184 -1.39 -8.02 19.84
CA ARG A 184 -2.57 -7.26 20.26
C ARG A 184 -3.76 -7.67 19.42
N GLU A 185 -4.87 -7.97 20.07
CA GLU A 185 -6.15 -8.27 19.43
C GLU A 185 -7.21 -7.28 19.92
N ILE A 186 -7.88 -6.63 18.96
CA ILE A 186 -9.02 -5.75 19.25
C ILE A 186 -10.20 -6.19 18.39
N SER A 187 -11.37 -6.35 18.99
CA SER A 187 -12.58 -6.75 18.29
C SER A 187 -13.55 -5.57 18.14
N TYR A 188 -14.12 -5.45 16.96
CA TYR A 188 -15.10 -4.43 16.61
C TYR A 188 -16.37 -5.09 16.10
N ILE A 189 -17.51 -4.50 16.41
CA ILE A 189 -18.79 -4.83 15.76
C ILE A 189 -19.12 -3.69 14.82
N VAL A 190 -19.24 -4.02 13.54
CA VAL A 190 -19.52 -3.04 12.50
C VAL A 190 -20.93 -3.27 11.96
N PHE A 191 -21.74 -2.22 11.98
CA PHE A 191 -23.07 -2.19 11.41
C PHE A 191 -23.03 -1.39 10.11
N SER A 192 -23.61 -1.95 9.05
CA SER A 192 -23.78 -1.26 7.77
C SER A 192 -25.25 -1.15 7.43
N ARG A 193 -25.68 0.02 7.00
CA ARG A 193 -27.02 0.24 6.45
C ARG A 193 -26.90 0.84 5.05
N LYS A 194 -27.60 0.25 4.10
CA LYS A 194 -27.77 0.88 2.79
C LYS A 194 -28.60 2.14 3.00
N LEU A 195 -28.08 3.28 2.60
CA LEU A 195 -28.88 4.50 2.51
C LEU A 195 -29.73 4.33 1.24
N ASP A 196 -31.03 4.31 1.40
CA ASP A 196 -31.96 4.38 0.26
C ASP A 196 -31.77 5.77 -0.36
N GLU A 197 -31.55 5.82 -1.67
CA GLU A 197 -31.48 7.05 -2.46
C GLU A 197 -32.89 7.64 -2.61
#